data_d347bf685f6dd8f8b10b8fc896e309f7
#
_entry.id   d347bf685f6dd8f8b10b8fc896e309f7
#
_cell.length_a   1.000
_cell.length_b   1.000
_cell.length_c   1.000
_cell.angle_alpha   90.00
_cell.angle_beta   90.00
_cell.angle_gamma   90.00
#
_symmetry.space_group_name_H-M   'P 1'
#
loop_
_entity.id
_entity.type
_entity.pdbx_description
1 polymer ?
#
loop_
_entity_poly.entity_id
_entity_poly.type
_entity_poly.pdbx_seq_one_letter_code
_entity_poly.pdbx_strand_id
1 'polypeptide(L)'
;GAQTLEELKRQDVPIVQCYTIYMDEKSWAENPQGVTPLDVNLSISQPELDGVIQGGVVACQTFDERGHYVYLPVKERIAAIVQRAIKWSTLRHIPVSERKVAVILHNYPPKNSNIGSAAGLDTPESVLRLLRDMKAEGYTIDTVPETSADLMDVVTSHMTNDRSMLTDELLASAEGRLSSDDYKSYFATLPEDTQTAMVKSWGEAPGDVFVYDDDVIIPGFSNGNLWITVQPPRGFG
;
A
#
# COMPACT_ATOMS: atom_id res chain seq x y z
N GLY A 1 -22.58 -21.54 -6.07
CA GLY A 1 -22.12 -22.93 -6.19
C GLY A 1 -21.10 -23.10 -7.33
N ALA A 2 -20.68 -24.34 -7.63
CA ALA A 2 -19.64 -24.62 -8.63
C ALA A 2 -19.94 -23.99 -10.02
N GLN A 3 -21.20 -24.01 -10.46
CA GLN A 3 -21.61 -23.41 -11.71
C GLN A 3 -21.42 -21.89 -11.76
N THR A 4 -21.67 -21.20 -10.66
CA THR A 4 -21.42 -19.76 -10.54
C THR A 4 -19.93 -19.45 -10.60
N LEU A 5 -19.11 -20.25 -9.94
CA LEU A 5 -17.65 -20.09 -9.95
C LEU A 5 -17.07 -20.28 -11.36
N GLU A 6 -17.53 -21.30 -12.08
CA GLU A 6 -17.09 -21.53 -13.47
C GLU A 6 -17.50 -20.37 -14.40
N GLU A 7 -18.69 -19.80 -14.21
CA GLU A 7 -19.12 -18.63 -14.97
C GLU A 7 -18.25 -17.39 -14.67
N LEU A 8 -17.95 -17.14 -13.38
CA LEU A 8 -17.07 -16.04 -12.98
C LEU A 8 -15.64 -16.21 -13.54
N LYS A 9 -15.10 -17.44 -13.49
CA LYS A 9 -13.79 -17.74 -14.11
C LYS A 9 -13.80 -17.49 -15.62
N ARG A 10 -14.89 -17.83 -16.29
CA ARG A 10 -15.05 -17.65 -17.74
C ARG A 10 -15.04 -16.16 -18.14
N GLN A 11 -15.49 -15.26 -17.28
CA GLN A 11 -15.46 -13.81 -17.54
C GLN A 11 -14.02 -13.26 -17.55
N ASP A 12 -13.11 -13.91 -16.83
CA ASP A 12 -11.70 -13.52 -16.74
C ASP A 12 -11.51 -12.02 -16.47
N VAL A 13 -12.24 -11.48 -15.49
CA VAL A 13 -12.20 -10.08 -15.06
C VAL A 13 -12.05 -10.01 -13.53
N PRO A 14 -11.41 -8.95 -13.00
CA PRO A 14 -11.40 -8.70 -11.56
C PRO A 14 -12.82 -8.51 -11.03
N ILE A 15 -13.15 -9.20 -9.94
CA ILE A 15 -14.44 -9.08 -9.26
C ILE A 15 -14.19 -8.32 -7.96
N VAL A 16 -14.90 -7.20 -7.77
CA VAL A 16 -14.76 -6.34 -6.59
C VAL A 16 -16.03 -6.46 -5.74
N GLN A 17 -15.87 -6.94 -4.51
CA GLN A 17 -16.96 -7.08 -3.54
C GLN A 17 -17.26 -5.74 -2.87
N CYS A 18 -18.49 -5.28 -3.03
CA CYS A 18 -19.02 -4.13 -2.30
C CYS A 18 -20.15 -4.59 -1.37
N TYR A 19 -20.28 -3.96 -0.22
CA TYR A 19 -21.29 -4.34 0.75
C TYR A 19 -21.92 -3.16 1.48
N THR A 20 -23.06 -3.37 2.07
CA THR A 20 -23.77 -2.42 2.92
C THR A 20 -23.63 -2.83 4.38
N ILE A 21 -23.73 -1.89 5.29
CA ILE A 21 -23.66 -2.15 6.73
C ILE A 21 -24.95 -1.73 7.45
N TYR A 22 -25.23 -2.37 8.58
CA TYR A 22 -26.45 -2.19 9.38
C TYR A 22 -26.36 -1.07 10.42
N MET A 23 -25.44 -0.13 10.25
CA MET A 23 -25.32 1.06 11.09
C MET A 23 -25.30 2.32 10.23
N ASP A 24 -25.69 3.45 10.82
CA ASP A 24 -25.59 4.74 10.14
C ASP A 24 -24.13 5.20 9.98
N GLU A 25 -23.90 6.13 9.04
CA GLU A 25 -22.57 6.58 8.66
C GLU A 25 -21.81 7.22 9.83
N LYS A 26 -22.51 7.98 10.69
CA LYS A 26 -21.88 8.64 11.84
C LYS A 26 -21.44 7.61 12.87
N SER A 27 -22.34 6.69 13.26
CA SER A 27 -22.02 5.61 14.19
C SER A 27 -20.87 4.75 13.69
N TRP A 28 -20.81 4.50 12.39
CA TRP A 28 -19.71 3.77 11.78
C TRP A 28 -18.39 4.55 11.82
N ALA A 29 -18.40 5.84 11.51
CA ALA A 29 -17.20 6.69 11.54
C ALA A 29 -16.60 6.83 12.96
N GLU A 30 -17.46 6.82 13.98
CA GLU A 30 -17.06 6.90 15.39
C GLU A 30 -16.67 5.54 15.98
N ASN A 31 -16.92 4.41 15.28
CA ASN A 31 -16.66 3.07 15.79
C ASN A 31 -15.23 2.59 15.46
N PRO A 32 -14.33 2.52 16.44
CA PRO A 32 -12.93 2.08 16.21
C PRO A 32 -12.82 0.61 15.77
N GLN A 33 -13.85 -0.20 15.95
CA GLN A 33 -13.90 -1.59 15.46
C GLN A 33 -14.25 -1.68 13.97
N GLY A 34 -14.79 -0.59 13.38
CA GLY A 34 -15.24 -0.59 12.00
C GLY A 34 -16.55 -1.36 11.81
N VAL A 35 -16.55 -2.39 10.99
CA VAL A 35 -17.72 -3.23 10.71
C VAL A 35 -17.86 -4.38 11.74
N THR A 36 -19.05 -4.96 11.84
CA THR A 36 -19.32 -6.03 12.81
C THR A 36 -18.56 -7.32 12.44
N PRO A 37 -18.31 -8.24 13.41
CA PRO A 37 -17.72 -9.55 13.11
C PRO A 37 -18.53 -10.37 12.09
N LEU A 38 -19.85 -10.20 12.07
CA LEU A 38 -20.71 -10.85 11.09
C LEU A 38 -20.48 -10.31 9.68
N ASP A 39 -20.38 -8.98 9.54
CA ASP A 39 -20.05 -8.33 8.27
C ASP A 39 -18.67 -8.75 7.77
N VAL A 40 -17.68 -8.82 8.68
CA VAL A 40 -16.34 -9.32 8.35
C VAL A 40 -16.41 -10.73 7.77
N ASN A 41 -17.12 -11.63 8.43
CA ASN A 41 -17.21 -13.02 7.97
C ASN A 41 -17.92 -13.13 6.61
N LEU A 42 -19.10 -12.54 6.47
CA LEU A 42 -19.95 -12.74 5.29
C LEU A 42 -19.55 -11.87 4.10
N SER A 43 -19.06 -10.65 4.35
CA SER A 43 -18.82 -9.66 3.29
C SER A 43 -17.34 -9.47 2.96
N ILE A 44 -16.43 -9.96 3.79
CA ILE A 44 -14.98 -9.84 3.59
C ILE A 44 -14.34 -11.22 3.46
N SER A 45 -14.35 -12.01 4.55
CA SER A 45 -13.54 -13.24 4.61
C SER A 45 -14.00 -14.30 3.62
N GLN A 46 -15.33 -14.57 3.54
CA GLN A 46 -15.84 -15.57 2.60
C GLN A 46 -15.61 -15.18 1.13
N PRO A 47 -15.93 -13.93 0.67
CA PRO A 47 -15.62 -13.52 -0.69
C PRO A 47 -14.12 -13.56 -1.02
N GLU A 48 -13.23 -13.19 -0.08
CA GLU A 48 -11.77 -13.30 -0.31
C GLU A 48 -11.32 -14.75 -0.53
N LEU A 49 -11.87 -15.71 0.23
CA LEU A 49 -11.58 -17.13 0.01
C LEU A 49 -12.05 -17.61 -1.36
N ASP A 50 -13.07 -16.96 -1.93
CA ASP A 50 -13.55 -17.24 -3.29
C ASP A 50 -12.77 -16.48 -4.37
N GLY A 51 -11.72 -15.71 -3.99
CA GLY A 51 -10.84 -14.97 -4.92
C GLY A 51 -11.38 -13.60 -5.34
N VAL A 52 -12.31 -13.02 -4.57
CA VAL A 52 -12.89 -11.70 -4.84
C VAL A 52 -12.04 -10.60 -4.19
N ILE A 53 -11.83 -9.50 -4.89
CA ILE A 53 -11.10 -8.34 -4.39
C ILE A 53 -12.00 -7.51 -3.46
N GLN A 54 -11.49 -7.15 -2.30
CA GLN A 54 -12.23 -6.30 -1.38
C GLN A 54 -12.37 -4.87 -1.90
N GLY A 55 -13.62 -4.42 -2.08
CA GLY A 55 -13.98 -3.05 -2.40
C GLY A 55 -14.19 -2.21 -1.14
N GLY A 56 -15.21 -2.54 -0.40
CA GLY A 56 -15.55 -1.90 0.86
C GLY A 56 -17.03 -1.55 1.00
N VAL A 57 -17.33 -0.77 2.04
CA VAL A 57 -18.68 -0.28 2.33
C VAL A 57 -19.11 0.74 1.26
N VAL A 58 -20.30 0.54 0.69
CA VAL A 58 -20.92 1.44 -0.30
C VAL A 58 -22.16 2.15 0.20
N ALA A 59 -22.82 1.61 1.23
CA ALA A 59 -23.98 2.25 1.83
C ALA A 59 -24.12 1.89 3.32
N CYS A 60 -24.67 2.83 4.08
CA CYS A 60 -25.01 2.68 5.49
C CYS A 60 -26.52 2.64 5.66
N GLN A 61 -26.99 1.86 6.65
CA GLN A 61 -28.40 1.79 6.97
C GLN A 61 -28.81 2.99 7.85
N THR A 62 -29.98 3.54 7.57
CA THR A 62 -30.61 4.56 8.41
C THR A 62 -32.14 4.39 8.40
N PHE A 63 -32.86 5.33 9.03
CA PHE A 63 -34.31 5.35 8.99
C PHE A 63 -34.82 6.53 8.14
N ASP A 64 -35.84 6.29 7.36
CA ASP A 64 -36.59 7.37 6.69
C ASP A 64 -37.53 8.09 7.69
N GLU A 65 -38.22 9.12 7.21
CA GLU A 65 -39.16 9.91 8.01
C GLU A 65 -40.36 9.07 8.55
N ARG A 66 -40.60 7.92 7.98
CA ARG A 66 -41.67 6.98 8.37
C ARG A 66 -41.17 5.87 9.28
N GLY A 67 -39.88 5.87 9.63
CA GLY A 67 -39.26 4.86 10.47
C GLY A 67 -38.91 3.55 9.73
N HIS A 68 -38.90 3.53 8.41
CA HIS A 68 -38.47 2.37 7.64
C HIS A 68 -36.94 2.38 7.43
N TYR A 69 -36.35 1.19 7.40
CA TYR A 69 -34.94 1.05 7.02
C TYR A 69 -34.72 1.43 5.57
N VAL A 70 -33.75 2.31 5.37
CA VAL A 70 -33.25 2.69 4.06
C VAL A 70 -31.73 2.65 4.04
N TYR A 71 -31.13 2.46 2.86
CA TYR A 71 -29.70 2.49 2.68
C TYR A 71 -29.29 3.78 1.95
N LEU A 72 -28.43 4.56 2.59
CA LEU A 72 -27.88 5.76 1.99
C LEU A 72 -26.47 5.48 1.44
N PRO A 73 -26.18 5.87 0.20
CA PRO A 73 -24.90 5.65 -0.42
C PRO A 73 -23.82 6.54 0.20
N VAL A 74 -22.65 5.96 0.49
CA VAL A 74 -21.44 6.68 0.90
C VAL A 74 -20.67 7.04 -0.38
N LYS A 75 -20.96 8.22 -0.94
CA LYS A 75 -20.50 8.63 -2.29
C LYS A 75 -18.99 8.62 -2.45
N GLU A 76 -18.26 9.11 -1.45
CA GLU A 76 -16.80 9.13 -1.45
C GLU A 76 -16.22 7.70 -1.58
N ARG A 77 -16.76 6.77 -0.80
CA ARG A 77 -16.33 5.36 -0.82
C ARG A 77 -16.64 4.70 -2.16
N ILE A 78 -17.82 4.95 -2.70
CA ILE A 78 -18.20 4.46 -4.04
C ILE A 78 -17.20 4.99 -5.08
N ALA A 79 -16.90 6.28 -5.08
CA ALA A 79 -15.95 6.87 -6.01
C ALA A 79 -14.56 6.22 -5.90
N ALA A 80 -14.05 6.02 -4.69
CA ALA A 80 -12.76 5.37 -4.45
C ALA A 80 -12.73 3.91 -4.94
N ILE A 81 -13.82 3.16 -4.71
CA ILE A 81 -13.94 1.76 -5.16
C ILE A 81 -13.98 1.69 -6.69
N VAL A 82 -14.78 2.56 -7.33
CA VAL A 82 -14.87 2.62 -8.80
C VAL A 82 -13.50 2.95 -9.41
N GLN A 83 -12.79 3.94 -8.87
CA GLN A 83 -11.44 4.27 -9.35
C GLN A 83 -10.47 3.09 -9.19
N ARG A 84 -10.55 2.35 -8.08
CA ARG A 84 -9.73 1.14 -7.87
C ARG A 84 -10.07 0.07 -8.90
N ALA A 85 -11.34 -0.19 -9.16
CA ALA A 85 -11.78 -1.15 -10.16
C ALA A 85 -11.29 -0.77 -11.58
N ILE A 86 -11.34 0.52 -11.94
CA ILE A 86 -10.80 1.03 -13.21
C ILE A 86 -9.28 0.78 -13.27
N LYS A 87 -8.53 1.05 -12.19
CA LYS A 87 -7.08 0.78 -12.16
C LYS A 87 -6.75 -0.70 -12.34
N TRP A 88 -7.50 -1.60 -11.71
CA TRP A 88 -7.35 -3.05 -11.93
C TRP A 88 -7.62 -3.44 -13.38
N SER A 89 -8.69 -2.91 -13.97
CA SER A 89 -8.98 -3.13 -15.39
C SER A 89 -7.88 -2.60 -16.31
N THR A 90 -7.37 -1.40 -16.03
CA THR A 90 -6.28 -0.78 -16.80
C THR A 90 -5.00 -1.60 -16.73
N LEU A 91 -4.64 -2.11 -15.55
CA LEU A 91 -3.42 -2.92 -15.35
C LEU A 91 -3.36 -4.13 -16.28
N ARG A 92 -4.51 -4.73 -16.59
CA ARG A 92 -4.60 -5.87 -17.51
C ARG A 92 -4.13 -5.52 -18.93
N HIS A 93 -4.31 -4.27 -19.35
CA HIS A 93 -3.97 -3.80 -20.70
C HIS A 93 -2.55 -3.23 -20.82
N ILE A 94 -1.84 -3.09 -19.67
CA ILE A 94 -0.44 -2.66 -19.67
C ILE A 94 0.43 -3.87 -20.03
N PRO A 95 1.29 -3.78 -21.07
CA PRO A 95 2.27 -4.82 -21.37
C PRO A 95 3.10 -5.17 -20.14
N VAL A 96 3.41 -6.44 -19.95
CA VAL A 96 4.16 -6.89 -18.76
C VAL A 96 5.48 -6.13 -18.60
N SER A 97 6.18 -5.88 -19.70
CA SER A 97 7.44 -5.12 -19.71
C SER A 97 7.32 -3.64 -19.30
N GLU A 98 6.12 -3.09 -19.33
CA GLU A 98 5.86 -1.68 -18.97
C GLU A 98 5.28 -1.52 -17.55
N ARG A 99 4.92 -2.64 -16.90
CA ARG A 99 4.36 -2.59 -15.55
C ARG A 99 5.40 -2.15 -14.54
N LYS A 100 5.03 -1.19 -13.69
CA LYS A 100 5.84 -0.71 -12.58
C LYS A 100 5.40 -1.39 -11.30
N VAL A 101 6.35 -1.92 -10.54
CA VAL A 101 6.09 -2.67 -9.31
C VAL A 101 6.93 -2.13 -8.18
N ALA A 102 6.35 -1.96 -6.99
CA ALA A 102 7.09 -1.66 -5.77
C ALA A 102 7.15 -2.90 -4.88
N VAL A 103 8.35 -3.28 -4.48
CA VAL A 103 8.62 -4.34 -3.50
C VAL A 103 9.01 -3.67 -2.20
N ILE A 104 8.16 -3.75 -1.18
CA ILE A 104 8.37 -3.10 0.11
C ILE A 104 8.75 -4.15 1.14
N LEU A 105 10.00 -4.12 1.61
CA LEU A 105 10.51 -5.04 2.63
C LEU A 105 10.13 -4.55 4.03
N HIS A 106 9.61 -5.43 4.86
CA HIS A 106 9.37 -5.13 6.27
C HIS A 106 10.69 -4.76 6.95
N ASN A 107 10.69 -3.71 7.77
CA ASN A 107 11.86 -3.29 8.56
C ASN A 107 11.42 -2.57 9.84
N TYR A 108 11.18 -3.35 10.90
CA TYR A 108 10.83 -2.82 12.21
C TYR A 108 11.41 -3.69 13.32
N PRO A 109 12.11 -3.10 14.32
CA PRO A 109 12.60 -1.71 14.40
C PRO A 109 13.49 -1.34 13.20
N PRO A 110 13.57 -0.05 12.81
CA PRO A 110 14.23 0.39 11.57
C PRO A 110 15.76 0.28 11.68
N LYS A 111 16.28 -0.91 11.39
CA LYS A 111 17.71 -1.25 11.34
C LYS A 111 17.98 -2.17 10.17
N ASN A 112 19.14 -2.03 9.54
CA ASN A 112 19.54 -2.87 8.41
C ASN A 112 19.52 -4.37 8.76
N SER A 113 19.84 -4.74 10.01
CA SER A 113 19.77 -6.13 10.48
C SER A 113 18.36 -6.72 10.54
N ASN A 114 17.32 -5.89 10.47
CA ASN A 114 15.92 -6.32 10.59
C ASN A 114 15.19 -6.31 9.24
N ILE A 115 15.85 -5.88 8.16
CA ILE A 115 15.23 -5.83 6.83
C ILE A 115 14.76 -7.23 6.43
N GLY A 116 13.49 -7.34 6.08
CA GLY A 116 12.87 -8.59 5.68
C GLY A 116 12.56 -9.55 6.83
N SER A 117 12.69 -9.13 8.10
CA SER A 117 12.34 -10.00 9.22
C SER A 117 10.85 -10.33 9.22
N ALA A 118 10.53 -11.63 9.18
CA ALA A 118 9.18 -12.16 9.22
C ALA A 118 9.18 -13.55 9.86
N ALA A 119 8.16 -13.84 10.68
CA ALA A 119 8.07 -15.16 11.31
C ALA A 119 7.80 -16.25 10.26
N GLY A 120 8.71 -17.20 10.16
CA GLY A 120 8.55 -18.36 9.28
C GLY A 120 8.74 -18.13 7.78
N LEU A 121 9.13 -16.92 7.37
CA LEU A 121 9.40 -16.58 5.97
C LEU A 121 10.87 -16.21 5.79
N ASP A 122 11.57 -16.88 4.88
CA ASP A 122 12.85 -16.43 4.34
C ASP A 122 12.57 -15.33 3.29
N THR A 123 12.49 -14.07 3.76
CA THR A 123 12.14 -12.93 2.90
C THR A 123 13.20 -12.69 1.83
N PRO A 124 14.52 -12.67 2.11
CA PRO A 124 15.53 -12.48 1.07
C PRO A 124 15.44 -13.50 -0.05
N GLU A 125 15.33 -14.79 0.28
CA GLU A 125 15.18 -15.83 -0.72
C GLU A 125 13.85 -15.75 -1.47
N SER A 126 12.78 -15.38 -0.79
CA SER A 126 11.46 -15.19 -1.40
C SER A 126 11.47 -14.05 -2.43
N VAL A 127 12.13 -12.93 -2.11
CA VAL A 127 12.27 -11.80 -3.04
C VAL A 127 13.17 -12.18 -4.21
N LEU A 128 14.26 -12.88 -3.97
CA LEU A 128 15.16 -13.35 -5.05
C LEU A 128 14.41 -14.24 -6.04
N ARG A 129 13.61 -15.19 -5.56
CA ARG A 129 12.74 -16.02 -6.41
C ARG A 129 11.73 -15.19 -7.18
N LEU A 130 11.05 -14.24 -6.49
CA LEU A 130 10.11 -13.32 -7.13
C LEU A 130 10.78 -12.56 -8.28
N LEU A 131 11.99 -12.03 -8.10
CA LEU A 131 12.72 -11.33 -9.15
C LEU A 131 13.02 -12.22 -10.35
N ARG A 132 13.42 -13.48 -10.10
CA ARG A 132 13.67 -14.47 -11.15
C ARG A 132 12.41 -14.79 -11.95
N ASP A 133 11.31 -15.05 -11.25
CA ASP A 133 10.03 -15.42 -11.87
C ASP A 133 9.46 -14.23 -12.64
N MET A 134 9.48 -13.02 -12.07
CA MET A 134 9.03 -11.81 -12.77
C MET A 134 9.87 -11.56 -14.04
N LYS A 135 11.18 -11.72 -13.98
CA LYS A 135 12.05 -11.57 -15.16
C LYS A 135 11.71 -12.61 -16.24
N ALA A 136 11.45 -13.86 -15.83
CA ALA A 136 11.04 -14.93 -16.74
C ALA A 136 9.67 -14.64 -17.39
N GLU A 137 8.75 -14.01 -16.66
CA GLU A 137 7.42 -13.59 -17.13
C GLU A 137 7.46 -12.28 -17.97
N GLY A 138 8.64 -11.71 -18.22
CA GLY A 138 8.82 -10.57 -19.11
C GLY A 138 8.71 -9.20 -18.46
N TYR A 139 8.74 -9.09 -17.14
CA TYR A 139 8.90 -7.79 -16.48
C TYR A 139 10.30 -7.22 -16.74
N THR A 140 10.39 -5.90 -16.87
CA THR A 140 11.68 -5.22 -17.04
C THR A 140 12.41 -5.17 -15.72
N ILE A 141 13.41 -6.03 -15.56
CA ILE A 141 14.31 -6.14 -14.41
C ILE A 141 15.74 -6.12 -14.92
N ASP A 142 16.53 -5.14 -14.50
CA ASP A 142 17.90 -4.97 -14.96
C ASP A 142 18.79 -6.08 -14.43
N THR A 143 18.83 -6.24 -13.12
CA THR A 143 19.72 -7.18 -12.45
C THR A 143 18.96 -8.11 -11.51
N VAL A 144 19.27 -9.41 -11.57
CA VAL A 144 18.85 -10.39 -10.59
C VAL A 144 20.10 -10.93 -9.90
N PRO A 145 20.27 -10.71 -8.58
CA PRO A 145 21.41 -11.22 -7.82
C PRO A 145 21.51 -12.75 -7.88
N GLU A 146 22.70 -13.29 -7.68
CA GLU A 146 22.90 -14.74 -7.72
C GLU A 146 22.36 -15.42 -6.46
N THR A 147 22.59 -14.80 -5.30
CA THR A 147 22.16 -15.31 -4.00
C THR A 147 21.31 -14.30 -3.24
N SER A 148 20.59 -14.78 -2.22
CA SER A 148 19.84 -13.89 -1.31
C SER A 148 20.77 -13.00 -0.46
N ALA A 149 22.01 -13.43 -0.22
CA ALA A 149 23.03 -12.59 0.42
C ALA A 149 23.41 -11.41 -0.48
N ASP A 150 23.70 -11.65 -1.75
CA ASP A 150 24.00 -10.59 -2.73
C ASP A 150 22.84 -9.59 -2.86
N LEU A 151 21.60 -10.09 -2.82
CA LEU A 151 20.42 -9.22 -2.80
C LEU A 151 20.43 -8.28 -1.58
N MET A 152 20.73 -8.82 -0.40
CA MET A 152 20.76 -8.02 0.82
C MET A 152 21.92 -7.02 0.85
N ASP A 153 23.06 -7.38 0.26
CA ASP A 153 24.19 -6.45 0.09
C ASP A 153 23.80 -5.28 -0.84
N VAL A 154 23.09 -5.54 -1.93
CA VAL A 154 22.54 -4.49 -2.79
C VAL A 154 21.53 -3.63 -2.02
N VAL A 155 20.55 -4.22 -1.33
CA VAL A 155 19.55 -3.48 -0.55
C VAL A 155 20.19 -2.57 0.49
N THR A 156 21.20 -3.05 1.22
CA THR A 156 21.85 -2.30 2.31
C THR A 156 22.93 -1.32 1.82
N SER A 157 23.38 -1.44 0.58
CA SER A 157 24.27 -0.45 -0.04
C SER A 157 23.53 0.81 -0.51
N HIS A 158 22.21 0.75 -0.61
CA HIS A 158 21.36 1.89 -0.95
C HIS A 158 20.72 2.51 0.30
N MET A 159 20.01 3.60 0.09
CA MET A 159 19.29 4.30 1.15
C MET A 159 18.24 3.40 1.81
N THR A 160 18.36 3.20 3.11
CA THR A 160 17.39 2.49 3.94
C THR A 160 16.79 3.42 4.99
N ASN A 161 15.90 2.92 5.84
CA ASN A 161 15.33 3.68 6.96
C ASN A 161 16.14 3.54 8.28
N ASP A 162 17.33 2.95 8.26
CA ASP A 162 18.24 2.87 9.42
C ASP A 162 19.00 4.18 9.62
N ARG A 163 18.53 5.02 10.55
CA ARG A 163 19.14 6.33 10.84
C ARG A 163 20.59 6.24 11.31
N SER A 164 21.00 5.12 11.92
CA SER A 164 22.37 4.96 12.37
C SER A 164 23.38 4.75 11.23
N MET A 165 22.89 4.45 10.03
CA MET A 165 23.68 4.22 8.82
C MET A 165 23.64 5.40 7.85
N LEU A 166 22.94 6.50 8.20
CA LEU A 166 22.85 7.68 7.33
C LEU A 166 24.18 8.41 7.27
N THR A 167 24.66 8.65 6.06
CA THR A 167 25.78 9.55 5.75
C THR A 167 25.36 10.55 4.67
N ASP A 168 26.05 11.67 4.58
CA ASP A 168 25.78 12.67 3.54
C ASP A 168 25.94 12.08 2.14
N GLU A 169 26.91 11.18 1.93
CA GLU A 169 27.12 10.49 0.67
C GLU A 169 25.93 9.59 0.30
N LEU A 170 25.37 8.87 1.29
CA LEU A 170 24.23 8.00 1.08
C LEU A 170 22.97 8.82 0.77
N LEU A 171 22.74 9.92 1.48
CA LEU A 171 21.66 10.85 1.21
C LEU A 171 21.78 11.52 -0.15
N ALA A 172 22.99 11.94 -0.52
CA ALA A 172 23.26 12.54 -1.84
C ALA A 172 23.03 11.57 -3.00
N SER A 173 23.34 10.28 -2.80
CA SER A 173 23.19 9.22 -3.81
C SER A 173 21.76 8.64 -3.89
N ALA A 174 20.85 9.05 -3.00
CA ALA A 174 19.49 8.52 -2.96
C ALA A 174 18.74 8.79 -4.28
N GLU A 175 18.19 7.75 -4.87
CA GLU A 175 17.40 7.82 -6.11
C GLU A 175 15.98 8.35 -5.85
N GLY A 176 15.39 7.96 -4.73
CA GLY A 176 14.03 8.37 -4.35
C GLY A 176 14.02 9.74 -3.72
N ARG A 177 13.44 10.72 -4.43
CA ARG A 177 13.32 12.10 -3.98
C ARG A 177 11.94 12.66 -4.25
N LEU A 178 11.43 13.41 -3.28
CA LEU A 178 10.22 14.20 -3.42
C LEU A 178 10.55 15.62 -2.97
N SER A 179 10.34 16.61 -3.84
CA SER A 179 10.62 18.00 -3.48
C SER A 179 9.81 18.43 -2.26
N SER A 180 10.42 19.28 -1.41
CA SER A 180 9.71 19.85 -0.26
C SER A 180 8.44 20.59 -0.67
N ASP A 181 8.44 21.23 -1.84
CA ASP A 181 7.27 21.95 -2.35
C ASP A 181 6.13 20.99 -2.73
N ASP A 182 6.43 19.87 -3.39
CA ASP A 182 5.44 18.85 -3.70
C ASP A 182 4.90 18.20 -2.43
N TYR A 183 5.78 17.92 -1.46
CA TYR A 183 5.36 17.40 -0.16
C TYR A 183 4.43 18.39 0.57
N LYS A 184 4.80 19.66 0.65
CA LYS A 184 3.98 20.72 1.27
C LYS A 184 2.65 20.90 0.55
N SER A 185 2.65 20.83 -0.77
CA SER A 185 1.43 20.89 -1.58
C SER A 185 0.49 19.73 -1.27
N TYR A 186 1.02 18.52 -1.16
CA TYR A 186 0.24 17.36 -0.72
C TYR A 186 -0.24 17.50 0.73
N PHE A 187 0.66 17.92 1.65
CA PHE A 187 0.33 18.12 3.07
C PHE A 187 -0.84 19.11 3.26
N ALA A 188 -0.86 20.18 2.48
CA ALA A 188 -1.94 21.17 2.51
C ALA A 188 -3.32 20.60 2.05
N THR A 189 -3.35 19.43 1.39
CA THR A 189 -4.62 18.76 1.01
C THR A 189 -5.21 17.91 2.14
N LEU A 190 -4.45 17.66 3.20
CA LEU A 190 -4.92 16.87 4.34
C LEU A 190 -5.94 17.66 5.17
N PRO A 191 -6.86 17.00 5.91
CA PRO A 191 -7.74 17.66 6.87
C PRO A 191 -6.95 18.50 7.90
N GLU A 192 -7.50 19.64 8.29
CA GLU A 192 -6.82 20.61 9.17
C GLU A 192 -6.44 20.02 10.55
N ASP A 193 -7.28 19.18 11.12
CA ASP A 193 -7.00 18.45 12.36
C ASP A 193 -5.83 17.48 12.21
N THR A 194 -5.72 16.81 11.05
CA THR A 194 -4.60 15.95 10.70
C THR A 194 -3.31 16.74 10.55
N GLN A 195 -3.33 17.87 9.81
CA GLN A 195 -2.17 18.75 9.68
C GLN A 195 -1.70 19.24 11.06
N THR A 196 -2.63 19.72 11.90
CA THR A 196 -2.33 20.19 13.25
C THR A 196 -1.70 19.11 14.11
N ALA A 197 -2.23 17.89 14.08
CA ALA A 197 -1.69 16.74 14.83
C ALA A 197 -0.29 16.34 14.34
N MET A 198 -0.05 16.38 13.05
CA MET A 198 1.26 16.08 12.45
C MET A 198 2.29 17.14 12.82
N VAL A 199 1.97 18.42 12.68
CA VAL A 199 2.87 19.53 13.05
C VAL A 199 3.20 19.47 14.55
N LYS A 200 2.20 19.22 15.39
CA LYS A 200 2.42 19.07 16.84
C LYS A 200 3.38 17.93 17.18
N SER A 201 3.35 16.83 16.43
CA SER A 201 4.14 15.63 16.73
C SER A 201 5.51 15.64 16.08
N TRP A 202 5.65 16.24 14.89
CA TRP A 202 6.82 16.07 14.01
C TRP A 202 7.45 17.39 13.58
N GLY A 203 6.88 18.54 13.92
CA GLY A 203 7.31 19.86 13.43
C GLY A 203 6.67 20.22 12.11
N GLU A 204 7.10 21.38 11.57
CA GLU A 204 6.59 21.89 10.29
C GLU A 204 6.98 20.99 9.12
N ALA A 205 6.09 20.88 8.13
CA ALA A 205 6.32 20.08 6.93
C ALA A 205 7.46 20.67 6.06
N PRO A 206 8.37 19.85 5.53
CA PRO A 206 8.38 18.39 5.50
C PRO A 206 9.06 17.72 6.71
N GLY A 207 9.46 18.48 7.73
CA GLY A 207 10.33 18.01 8.80
C GLY A 207 11.81 18.08 8.43
N ASP A 208 12.65 17.47 9.25
CA ASP A 208 14.12 17.47 9.10
C ASP A 208 14.73 16.06 9.00
N VAL A 209 13.92 15.03 9.23
CA VAL A 209 14.35 13.64 9.16
C VAL A 209 14.14 13.08 7.76
N PHE A 210 15.17 12.48 7.17
CA PHE A 210 15.20 12.08 5.76
C PHE A 210 14.92 13.25 4.79
N VAL A 211 15.38 14.44 5.15
CA VAL A 211 15.39 15.60 4.25
C VAL A 211 16.85 15.93 3.94
N TYR A 212 17.15 16.12 2.68
CA TYR A 212 18.49 16.45 2.19
C TYR A 212 18.37 17.33 0.94
N ASP A 213 19.09 18.46 0.93
CA ASP A 213 19.09 19.43 -0.17
C ASP A 213 17.66 19.84 -0.60
N ASP A 214 16.81 20.14 0.41
CA ASP A 214 15.40 20.52 0.27
C ASP A 214 14.48 19.44 -0.34
N ASP A 215 14.94 18.19 -0.43
CA ASP A 215 14.15 17.05 -0.85
C ASP A 215 13.85 16.10 0.31
N VAL A 216 12.65 15.55 0.33
CA VAL A 216 12.31 14.38 1.17
C VAL A 216 12.87 13.13 0.51
N ILE A 217 13.74 12.44 1.21
CA ILE A 217 14.41 11.23 0.71
C ILE A 217 13.55 10.00 0.95
N ILE A 218 13.29 9.27 -0.12
CA ILE A 218 12.55 8.02 -0.11
C ILE A 218 13.53 6.86 -0.19
N PRO A 219 13.66 6.04 0.86
CA PRO A 219 14.54 4.87 0.84
C PRO A 219 14.23 3.92 -0.30
N GLY A 220 15.25 3.26 -0.83
CA GLY A 220 15.12 2.27 -1.90
C GLY A 220 15.94 2.61 -3.13
N PHE A 221 15.79 1.77 -4.15
CA PHE A 221 16.47 1.91 -5.43
C PHE A 221 15.64 1.30 -6.57
N SER A 222 15.92 1.73 -7.78
CA SER A 222 15.31 1.18 -8.99
C SER A 222 16.07 -0.05 -9.51
N ASN A 223 15.34 -1.00 -10.05
CA ASN A 223 15.86 -2.17 -10.75
C ASN A 223 14.99 -2.41 -11.98
N GLY A 224 15.26 -1.70 -13.05
CA GLY A 224 14.37 -1.60 -14.21
C GLY A 224 13.06 -0.92 -13.86
N ASN A 225 11.95 -1.61 -14.05
CA ASN A 225 10.61 -1.09 -13.68
C ASN A 225 10.18 -1.47 -12.23
N LEU A 226 11.09 -2.02 -11.44
CA LEU A 226 10.85 -2.30 -10.03
C LEU A 226 11.47 -1.22 -9.15
N TRP A 227 10.73 -0.81 -8.12
CA TRP A 227 11.24 -0.05 -7.00
C TRP A 227 11.35 -0.97 -5.79
N ILE A 228 12.56 -1.23 -5.31
CA ILE A 228 12.82 -2.05 -4.12
C ILE A 228 13.10 -1.13 -2.95
N THR A 229 12.30 -1.21 -1.91
CA THR A 229 12.35 -0.29 -0.76
C THR A 229 12.10 -1.01 0.54
N VAL A 230 12.36 -0.32 1.63
CA VAL A 230 12.05 -0.76 2.98
C VAL A 230 10.84 0.00 3.54
N GLN A 231 10.08 -0.64 4.43
CA GLN A 231 8.94 -0.03 5.09
C GLN A 231 9.34 1.31 5.73
N PRO A 232 8.57 2.38 5.54
CA PRO A 232 8.80 3.64 6.25
C PRO A 232 8.78 3.46 7.77
N PRO A 233 9.58 4.22 8.54
CA PRO A 233 9.56 4.14 9.99
C PRO A 233 8.20 4.58 10.54
N ARG A 234 7.77 3.97 11.65
CA ARG A 234 6.48 4.27 12.31
C ARG A 234 6.59 5.36 13.36
N GLY A 235 7.63 6.14 13.32
CA GLY A 235 7.94 7.17 14.28
C GLY A 235 9.39 7.08 14.76
N PHE A 236 9.82 8.11 15.46
CA PHE A 236 11.14 8.26 16.01
C PHE A 236 10.99 8.51 17.50
N GLY A 237 10.85 7.45 18.27
CA GLY A 237 10.83 7.51 19.72
C GLY A 237 12.14 7.06 20.31
#